data_874b7559fbb82ac97cf2a32f34334f99
#
_entry.id   874b7559fbb82ac97cf2a32f34334f99
#
_cell.length_a   1.000
_cell.length_b   1.000
_cell.length_c   1.000
_cell.angle_alpha   90.00
_cell.angle_beta   90.00
_cell.angle_gamma   90.00
#
_symmetry.space_group_name_H-M   'P 1'
#
loop_
_entity.id
_entity.type
_entity.pdbx_description
1 polymer ?
#
loop_
_entity_poly.entity_id
_entity_poly.type
_entity_poly.pdbx_seq_one_letter_code
_entity_poly.pdbx_strand_id
1 'polypeptide(L)'
;IEVGQALVQHPNVKAVGFTGSIRGGRALFDLAAKRDEPIPVLAEMGSVNPVIILPQALKNRAEDLAKIYSGSITLGTGQFCTNPGLIIGIKSEGLTNFVNTLAEEIVKVEPSCMLHPNIAGAYESNKANAMSQSGIKVLAGYNEDVKPNYARQVVTTVEGNTFLNNPILHHEVFGPFSLVVQCENKEQLEEIIINLEGQLTGTIISDDDEIRTFTSIVNALQNRVGRIIFNGVPTGVEVCPSMNHGGPYPSSTDSRFTAVGI
;
A
#
# COMPACT_ATOMS: atom_id res chain seq x y z
N ILE A 1 21.58 4.45 -11.87
CA ILE A 1 22.09 4.09 -10.54
C ILE A 1 23.43 4.78 -10.31
N GLU A 2 24.43 4.62 -11.17
CA GLU A 2 25.78 5.18 -11.01
C GLU A 2 25.81 6.70 -10.82
N VAL A 3 25.04 7.46 -11.61
CA VAL A 3 24.94 8.91 -11.47
C VAL A 3 24.40 9.32 -10.10
N GLY A 4 23.34 8.65 -9.62
CA GLY A 4 22.79 8.90 -8.29
C GLY A 4 23.79 8.63 -7.16
N GLN A 5 24.56 7.55 -7.27
CA GLN A 5 25.64 7.22 -6.33
C GLN A 5 26.74 8.27 -6.33
N ALA A 6 27.19 8.69 -7.52
CA ALA A 6 28.21 9.74 -7.66
C ALA A 6 27.74 11.08 -7.07
N LEU A 7 26.48 11.46 -7.29
CA LEU A 7 25.89 12.66 -6.70
C LEU A 7 25.88 12.60 -5.17
N VAL A 8 25.42 11.50 -4.59
CA VAL A 8 25.36 11.35 -3.12
C VAL A 8 26.76 11.41 -2.50
N GLN A 9 27.78 10.90 -3.18
CA GLN A 9 29.17 10.92 -2.70
C GLN A 9 29.90 12.26 -2.95
N HIS A 10 29.33 13.15 -3.76
CA HIS A 10 29.99 14.40 -4.09
C HIS A 10 30.04 15.35 -2.88
N PRO A 11 31.21 15.96 -2.56
CA PRO A 11 31.40 16.76 -1.33
C PRO A 11 30.50 17.99 -1.24
N ASN A 12 30.08 18.56 -2.37
CA ASN A 12 29.20 19.71 -2.41
C ASN A 12 27.71 19.36 -2.20
N VAL A 13 27.32 18.08 -2.26
CA VAL A 13 25.96 17.65 -1.93
C VAL A 13 25.84 17.57 -0.41
N LYS A 14 24.86 18.27 0.17
CA LYS A 14 24.67 18.39 1.63
C LYS A 14 23.39 17.71 2.14
N ALA A 15 22.48 17.32 1.26
CA ALA A 15 21.30 16.53 1.57
C ALA A 15 20.79 15.81 0.32
N VAL A 16 20.01 14.77 0.50
CA VAL A 16 19.36 14.01 -0.58
C VAL A 16 17.87 13.91 -0.28
N GLY A 17 17.02 14.33 -1.24
CA GLY A 17 15.60 14.01 -1.31
C GLY A 17 15.40 12.88 -2.31
N PHE A 18 14.61 11.87 -1.95
CA PHE A 18 14.34 10.72 -2.81
C PHE A 18 12.90 10.22 -2.63
N THR A 19 12.25 9.88 -3.73
CA THR A 19 10.98 9.13 -3.73
C THR A 19 11.14 7.93 -4.64
N GLY A 20 10.81 6.72 -4.14
CA GLY A 20 10.92 5.49 -4.91
C GLY A 20 10.93 4.22 -4.06
N SER A 21 11.56 3.16 -4.57
CA SER A 21 11.56 1.86 -3.88
C SER A 21 12.36 1.87 -2.56
N ILE A 22 11.96 1.01 -1.61
CA ILE A 22 12.69 0.77 -0.35
C ILE A 22 14.16 0.45 -0.63
N ARG A 23 14.45 -0.40 -1.63
CA ARG A 23 15.81 -0.75 -2.01
C ARG A 23 16.63 0.46 -2.47
N GLY A 24 16.01 1.35 -3.26
CA GLY A 24 16.67 2.57 -3.77
C GLY A 24 16.94 3.57 -2.65
N GLY A 25 15.94 3.90 -1.84
CA GLY A 25 16.09 4.84 -0.74
C GLY A 25 17.08 4.35 0.31
N ARG A 26 17.01 3.08 0.68
CA ARG A 26 17.96 2.47 1.62
C ARG A 26 19.41 2.49 1.11
N ALA A 27 19.62 2.19 -0.17
CA ALA A 27 20.95 2.23 -0.76
C ALA A 27 21.56 3.64 -0.74
N LEU A 28 20.76 4.69 -1.03
CA LEU A 28 21.20 6.08 -0.94
C LEU A 28 21.48 6.50 0.51
N PHE A 29 20.62 6.10 1.44
CA PHE A 29 20.81 6.35 2.87
C PHE A 29 22.12 5.75 3.39
N ASP A 30 22.38 4.47 3.10
CA ASP A 30 23.58 3.78 3.54
C ASP A 30 24.84 4.38 2.92
N LEU A 31 24.75 4.83 1.67
CA LEU A 31 25.85 5.48 0.97
C LEU A 31 26.18 6.86 1.57
N ALA A 32 25.16 7.65 1.87
CA ALA A 32 25.29 8.96 2.51
C ALA A 32 25.85 8.87 3.93
N ALA A 33 25.45 7.86 4.70
CA ALA A 33 25.94 7.61 6.04
C ALA A 33 27.40 7.18 6.12
N LYS A 34 27.93 6.59 5.02
CA LYS A 34 29.33 6.12 4.92
C LYS A 34 30.32 7.20 4.46
N ARG A 35 29.88 8.42 4.16
CA ARG A 35 30.76 9.53 3.81
C ARG A 35 31.60 9.96 5.01
N ASP A 36 32.77 10.54 4.76
CA ASP A 36 33.61 11.18 5.81
C ASP A 36 32.81 12.28 6.54
N GLU A 37 31.99 13.03 5.80
CA GLU A 37 31.00 13.97 6.31
C GLU A 37 29.61 13.44 5.96
N PRO A 38 28.90 12.69 6.86
CA PRO A 38 27.57 12.18 6.60
C PRO A 38 26.54 13.27 6.32
N ILE A 39 25.61 12.98 5.42
CA ILE A 39 24.54 13.92 5.05
C ILE A 39 23.17 13.28 5.24
N PRO A 40 22.11 14.06 5.52
CA PRO A 40 20.76 13.54 5.64
C PRO A 40 20.22 13.03 4.29
N VAL A 41 19.48 11.94 4.35
CA VAL A 41 18.68 11.41 3.23
C VAL A 41 17.22 11.36 3.67
N LEU A 42 16.40 12.17 3.04
CA LEU A 42 14.96 12.25 3.23
C LEU A 42 14.32 11.42 2.11
N ALA A 43 14.11 10.14 2.37
CA ALA A 43 13.55 9.24 1.38
C ALA A 43 12.12 8.82 1.78
N GLU A 44 11.19 9.02 0.84
CA GLU A 44 9.89 8.36 0.83
C GLU A 44 10.02 7.08 0.00
N MET A 45 9.55 5.97 0.57
CA MET A 45 9.75 4.65 -0.01
C MET A 45 8.41 3.90 -0.16
N GLY A 46 8.46 2.56 -0.26
CA GLY A 46 7.26 1.74 -0.49
C GLY A 46 6.26 1.71 0.67
N SER A 47 5.00 1.52 0.33
CA SER A 47 3.89 1.36 1.27
C SER A 47 2.78 0.49 0.67
N VAL A 48 2.16 -0.36 1.48
CA VAL A 48 0.98 -1.15 1.08
C VAL A 48 -0.33 -0.47 1.46
N ASN A 49 -0.28 0.61 2.24
CA ASN A 49 -1.41 1.47 2.62
C ASN A 49 -2.62 0.66 3.10
N PRO A 50 -2.54 -0.03 4.23
CA PRO A 50 -3.58 -0.94 4.68
C PRO A 50 -4.93 -0.24 4.85
N VAL A 51 -5.96 -0.88 4.35
CA VAL A 51 -7.37 -0.48 4.49
C VAL A 51 -8.07 -1.50 5.37
N ILE A 52 -8.50 -1.08 6.53
CA ILE A 52 -9.27 -1.90 7.47
C ILE A 52 -10.75 -1.58 7.28
N ILE A 53 -11.53 -2.58 6.87
CA ILE A 53 -12.98 -2.41 6.74
C ILE A 53 -13.65 -3.15 7.88
N LEU A 54 -14.31 -2.39 8.77
CA LEU A 54 -14.95 -2.94 9.95
C LEU A 54 -16.27 -3.65 9.60
N PRO A 55 -16.72 -4.62 10.42
CA PRO A 55 -17.85 -5.49 10.11
C PRO A 55 -19.17 -4.77 9.83
N GLN A 56 -19.49 -3.69 10.55
CA GLN A 56 -20.75 -2.97 10.34
C GLN A 56 -20.74 -2.20 9.02
N ALA A 57 -19.60 -1.58 8.67
CA ALA A 57 -19.43 -0.94 7.37
C ALA A 57 -19.55 -1.95 6.22
N LEU A 58 -18.95 -3.14 6.37
CA LEU A 58 -19.12 -4.24 5.41
C LEU A 58 -20.56 -4.70 5.29
N LYS A 59 -21.28 -4.80 6.41
CA LYS A 59 -22.69 -5.19 6.40
C LYS A 59 -23.58 -4.19 5.66
N ASN A 60 -23.33 -2.90 5.84
CA ASN A 60 -24.20 -1.85 5.35
C ASN A 60 -23.83 -1.35 3.95
N ARG A 61 -22.54 -1.37 3.56
CA ARG A 61 -22.02 -0.67 2.39
C ARG A 61 -21.05 -1.50 1.54
N ALA A 62 -21.07 -2.84 1.65
CA ALA A 62 -20.08 -3.70 0.96
C ALA A 62 -19.95 -3.40 -0.54
N GLU A 63 -21.07 -3.31 -1.25
CA GLU A 63 -21.09 -3.08 -2.71
C GLU A 63 -20.57 -1.69 -3.09
N ASP A 64 -20.99 -0.65 -2.38
CA ASP A 64 -20.55 0.73 -2.64
C ASP A 64 -19.04 0.88 -2.36
N LEU A 65 -18.57 0.31 -1.25
CA LEU A 65 -17.15 0.28 -0.92
C LEU A 65 -16.35 -0.48 -1.99
N ALA A 66 -16.83 -1.60 -2.47
CA ALA A 66 -16.16 -2.38 -3.52
C ALA A 66 -15.98 -1.57 -4.81
N LYS A 67 -17.00 -0.83 -5.25
CA LYS A 67 -16.94 0.07 -6.42
C LYS A 67 -15.93 1.19 -6.21
N ILE A 68 -15.95 1.83 -5.04
CA ILE A 68 -15.02 2.91 -4.68
C ILE A 68 -13.58 2.39 -4.68
N TYR A 69 -13.33 1.22 -4.07
CA TYR A 69 -11.99 0.65 -3.98
C TYR A 69 -11.48 0.08 -5.31
N SER A 70 -12.36 -0.43 -6.17
CA SER A 70 -11.99 -0.77 -7.55
C SER A 70 -11.40 0.43 -8.29
N GLY A 71 -12.06 1.60 -8.19
CA GLY A 71 -11.55 2.85 -8.74
C GLY A 71 -10.23 3.31 -8.11
N SER A 72 -10.10 3.19 -6.78
CA SER A 72 -8.88 3.59 -6.05
C SER A 72 -7.68 2.72 -6.42
N ILE A 73 -7.85 1.39 -6.49
CA ILE A 73 -6.79 0.43 -6.85
C ILE A 73 -6.26 0.68 -8.27
N THR A 74 -7.14 1.07 -9.19
CA THR A 74 -6.80 1.23 -10.61
C THR A 74 -6.44 2.66 -11.00
N LEU A 75 -6.63 3.63 -10.12
CA LEU A 75 -6.33 5.05 -10.38
C LEU A 75 -4.87 5.22 -10.79
N GLY A 76 -4.64 5.90 -11.93
CA GLY A 76 -3.30 6.10 -12.48
C GLY A 76 -2.53 4.79 -12.71
N THR A 77 -3.24 3.71 -13.07
CA THR A 77 -2.67 2.36 -13.20
C THR A 77 -2.06 1.86 -11.89
N GLY A 78 -2.66 2.21 -10.75
CA GLY A 78 -2.17 1.87 -9.41
C GLY A 78 -0.82 2.50 -9.04
N GLN A 79 -0.34 3.49 -9.78
CA GLN A 79 0.96 4.13 -9.57
C GLN A 79 0.88 5.32 -8.61
N PHE A 80 0.23 5.11 -7.49
CA PHE A 80 0.20 6.06 -6.37
C PHE A 80 0.98 5.49 -5.18
N CYS A 81 1.78 6.33 -4.53
CA CYS A 81 2.43 6.00 -3.27
C CYS A 81 1.44 5.59 -2.17
N THR A 82 0.19 6.04 -2.29
CA THR A 82 -0.93 5.70 -1.41
C THR A 82 -1.91 4.68 -2.01
N ASN A 83 -1.52 3.91 -3.02
CA ASN A 83 -2.40 2.87 -3.58
C ASN A 83 -2.80 1.85 -2.50
N PRO A 84 -4.11 1.45 -2.37
CA PRO A 84 -4.55 0.46 -1.38
C PRO A 84 -4.13 -0.96 -1.79
N GLY A 85 -2.86 -1.29 -1.58
CA GLY A 85 -2.29 -2.59 -1.89
C GLY A 85 -2.72 -3.71 -0.94
N LEU A 86 -3.28 -3.35 0.23
CA LEU A 86 -3.71 -4.27 1.27
C LEU A 86 -5.09 -3.87 1.82
N ILE A 87 -6.04 -4.78 1.75
CA ILE A 87 -7.37 -4.63 2.36
C ILE A 87 -7.56 -5.73 3.40
N ILE A 88 -8.01 -5.38 4.59
CA ILE A 88 -8.14 -6.32 5.71
C ILE A 88 -9.56 -6.25 6.27
N GLY A 89 -10.19 -7.40 6.41
CA GLY A 89 -11.53 -7.51 7.01
C GLY A 89 -11.72 -8.79 7.80
N ILE A 90 -12.66 -8.79 8.74
CA ILE A 90 -13.06 -9.98 9.48
C ILE A 90 -14.07 -10.76 8.65
N LYS A 91 -13.91 -12.06 8.55
CA LYS A 91 -14.79 -12.97 7.83
C LYS A 91 -16.24 -12.76 8.21
N SER A 92 -17.07 -12.50 7.21
CA SER A 92 -18.49 -12.24 7.36
C SER A 92 -19.18 -12.33 6.00
N GLU A 93 -20.50 -12.36 5.99
CA GLU A 93 -21.27 -12.22 4.75
C GLU A 93 -20.97 -10.89 4.05
N GLY A 94 -20.83 -9.80 4.80
CA GLY A 94 -20.48 -8.48 4.26
C GLY A 94 -19.11 -8.47 3.58
N LEU A 95 -18.09 -9.13 4.16
CA LEU A 95 -16.79 -9.26 3.49
C LEU A 95 -16.89 -10.10 2.22
N THR A 96 -17.68 -11.17 2.24
CA THR A 96 -17.91 -11.99 1.04
C THR A 96 -18.57 -11.19 -0.07
N ASN A 97 -19.59 -10.39 0.25
CA ASN A 97 -20.27 -9.50 -0.71
C ASN A 97 -19.31 -8.43 -1.26
N PHE A 98 -18.50 -7.81 -0.39
CA PHE A 98 -17.45 -6.87 -0.81
C PHE A 98 -16.47 -7.50 -1.80
N VAL A 99 -15.94 -8.67 -1.47
CA VAL A 99 -14.97 -9.39 -2.30
C VAL A 99 -15.56 -9.76 -3.67
N ASN A 100 -16.79 -10.28 -3.70
CA ASN A 100 -17.47 -10.64 -4.94
C ASN A 100 -17.71 -9.42 -5.82
N THR A 101 -18.24 -8.34 -5.27
CA THR A 101 -18.47 -7.10 -6.00
C THR A 101 -17.15 -6.48 -6.48
N LEU A 102 -16.10 -6.47 -5.63
CA LEU A 102 -14.79 -5.98 -6.04
C LEU A 102 -14.22 -6.77 -7.23
N ALA A 103 -14.38 -8.09 -7.21
CA ALA A 103 -13.98 -8.97 -8.31
C ALA A 103 -14.72 -8.65 -9.62
N GLU A 104 -16.03 -8.34 -9.55
CA GLU A 104 -16.83 -7.95 -10.70
C GLU A 104 -16.48 -6.56 -11.24
N GLU A 105 -16.20 -5.59 -10.36
CA GLU A 105 -15.94 -4.21 -10.75
C GLU A 105 -14.51 -4.00 -11.29
N ILE A 106 -13.52 -4.69 -10.71
CA ILE A 106 -12.11 -4.48 -11.06
C ILE A 106 -11.81 -4.87 -12.52
N VAL A 107 -12.49 -5.87 -13.05
CA VAL A 107 -12.30 -6.35 -14.44
C VAL A 107 -12.97 -5.45 -15.47
N LYS A 108 -13.88 -4.56 -15.07
CA LYS A 108 -14.54 -3.59 -15.95
C LYS A 108 -13.64 -2.39 -16.26
N VAL A 109 -12.59 -2.19 -15.47
CA VAL A 109 -11.67 -1.06 -15.69
C VAL A 109 -10.69 -1.43 -16.78
N GLU A 110 -10.62 -0.59 -17.82
CA GLU A 110 -9.66 -0.79 -18.91
C GLU A 110 -8.22 -0.60 -18.43
N PRO A 111 -7.31 -1.54 -18.73
CA PRO A 111 -5.89 -1.38 -18.44
C PRO A 111 -5.31 -0.13 -19.10
N SER A 112 -4.37 0.51 -18.42
CA SER A 112 -3.71 1.68 -18.97
C SER A 112 -2.19 1.58 -18.88
N CYS A 113 -1.49 2.52 -19.53
CA CYS A 113 -0.04 2.50 -19.68
C CYS A 113 0.64 2.91 -18.38
N MET A 114 1.63 2.14 -17.93
CA MET A 114 2.52 2.53 -16.85
C MET A 114 3.55 3.57 -17.31
N LEU A 115 4.04 4.36 -16.37
CA LEU A 115 4.93 5.50 -16.64
C LEU A 115 6.23 5.11 -17.37
N HIS A 116 6.78 3.93 -17.06
CA HIS A 116 8.06 3.50 -17.60
C HIS A 116 8.15 1.97 -17.72
N PRO A 117 8.81 1.41 -18.77
CA PRO A 117 8.97 -0.03 -18.95
C PRO A 117 9.57 -0.77 -17.74
N ASN A 118 10.51 -0.15 -17.02
CA ASN A 118 11.10 -0.76 -15.83
C ASN A 118 10.08 -0.87 -14.67
N ILE A 119 9.14 0.06 -14.57
CA ILE A 119 8.06 -0.01 -13.57
C ILE A 119 7.10 -1.11 -13.96
N ALA A 120 6.72 -1.19 -15.22
CA ALA A 120 5.87 -2.27 -15.74
C ALA A 120 6.49 -3.66 -15.52
N GLY A 121 7.79 -3.81 -15.83
CA GLY A 121 8.52 -5.06 -15.57
C GLY A 121 8.61 -5.42 -14.08
N ALA A 122 8.84 -4.42 -13.22
CA ALA A 122 8.86 -4.62 -11.77
C ALA A 122 7.47 -5.02 -11.24
N TYR A 123 6.39 -4.38 -11.73
CA TYR A 123 5.03 -4.75 -11.40
C TYR A 123 4.73 -6.21 -11.75
N GLU A 124 5.01 -6.64 -12.98
CA GLU A 124 4.76 -8.01 -13.41
C GLU A 124 5.55 -9.03 -12.57
N SER A 125 6.82 -8.74 -12.27
CA SER A 125 7.66 -9.60 -11.45
C SER A 125 7.17 -9.70 -10.00
N ASN A 126 6.86 -8.58 -9.36
CA ASN A 126 6.40 -8.55 -7.97
C ASN A 126 4.99 -9.17 -7.85
N LYS A 127 4.09 -8.89 -8.80
CA LYS A 127 2.77 -9.52 -8.90
C LYS A 127 2.89 -11.05 -9.01
N ALA A 128 3.72 -11.53 -9.93
CA ALA A 128 3.95 -12.97 -10.11
C ALA A 128 4.52 -13.61 -8.83
N ASN A 129 5.45 -12.94 -8.16
CA ASN A 129 6.00 -13.42 -6.90
C ASN A 129 4.93 -13.50 -5.80
N ALA A 130 4.10 -12.46 -5.63
CA ALA A 130 3.01 -12.47 -4.66
C ALA A 130 1.98 -13.57 -4.96
N MET A 131 1.58 -13.71 -6.23
CA MET A 131 0.60 -14.72 -6.64
C MET A 131 1.12 -16.15 -6.56
N SER A 132 2.42 -16.38 -6.59
CA SER A 132 3.03 -17.71 -6.43
C SER A 132 3.07 -18.21 -5.00
N GLN A 133 2.74 -17.36 -4.01
CA GLN A 133 2.81 -17.74 -2.61
C GLN A 133 1.68 -18.72 -2.25
N SER A 134 2.00 -19.68 -1.38
CA SER A 134 1.04 -20.67 -0.90
C SER A 134 -0.14 -19.98 -0.18
N GLY A 135 -1.35 -20.45 -0.46
CA GLY A 135 -2.58 -19.93 0.14
C GLY A 135 -3.18 -18.72 -0.56
N ILE A 136 -2.48 -18.10 -1.51
CA ILE A 136 -3.04 -17.03 -2.34
C ILE A 136 -4.09 -17.60 -3.31
N LYS A 137 -5.21 -16.91 -3.39
CA LYS A 137 -6.27 -17.17 -4.38
C LYS A 137 -6.50 -15.91 -5.19
N VAL A 138 -6.49 -16.02 -6.51
CA VAL A 138 -6.89 -14.94 -7.41
C VAL A 138 -8.41 -14.83 -7.35
N LEU A 139 -8.91 -13.65 -7.00
CA LEU A 139 -10.34 -13.35 -6.99
C LEU A 139 -10.80 -12.93 -8.39
N ALA A 140 -10.08 -11.99 -8.98
CA ALA A 140 -10.31 -11.52 -10.33
C ALA A 140 -9.07 -10.84 -10.91
N GLY A 141 -8.98 -10.81 -12.22
CA GLY A 141 -7.94 -10.08 -12.95
C GLY A 141 -8.35 -9.87 -14.40
N TYR A 142 -7.81 -8.84 -15.02
CA TYR A 142 -8.02 -8.59 -16.44
C TYR A 142 -7.24 -9.61 -17.27
N ASN A 143 -7.93 -10.34 -18.15
CA ASN A 143 -7.37 -11.51 -18.84
C ASN A 143 -7.15 -11.32 -20.35
N GLU A 144 -7.58 -10.19 -20.91
CA GLU A 144 -7.37 -9.93 -22.33
C GLU A 144 -5.95 -9.42 -22.62
N ASP A 145 -5.56 -9.46 -23.89
CA ASP A 145 -4.26 -8.97 -24.32
C ASP A 145 -4.19 -7.45 -24.19
N VAL A 146 -3.07 -6.96 -23.69
CA VAL A 146 -2.82 -5.54 -23.51
C VAL A 146 -1.60 -5.09 -24.31
N LYS A 147 -1.54 -3.81 -24.63
CA LYS A 147 -0.39 -3.19 -25.30
C LYS A 147 0.87 -3.26 -24.39
N PRO A 148 2.07 -3.16 -24.97
CA PRO A 148 3.28 -3.06 -24.18
C PRO A 148 3.21 -1.94 -23.13
N ASN A 149 3.73 -2.18 -21.93
CA ASN A 149 3.69 -1.31 -20.76
C ASN A 149 2.31 -1.07 -20.12
N TYR A 150 1.24 -1.69 -20.63
CA TYR A 150 -0.05 -1.66 -19.97
C TYR A 150 -0.09 -2.69 -18.85
N ALA A 151 -0.57 -2.30 -17.67
CA ALA A 151 -0.68 -3.22 -16.53
C ALA A 151 -2.08 -3.78 -16.41
N ARG A 152 -2.17 -5.11 -16.28
CA ARG A 152 -3.41 -5.83 -15.96
C ARG A 152 -3.64 -5.80 -14.48
N GLN A 153 -4.78 -5.28 -14.04
CA GLN A 153 -5.18 -5.27 -12.65
C GLN A 153 -5.50 -6.68 -12.14
N VAL A 154 -5.20 -6.91 -10.87
CA VAL A 154 -5.47 -8.17 -10.18
C VAL A 154 -5.83 -7.92 -8.73
N VAL A 155 -6.87 -8.59 -8.26
CA VAL A 155 -7.22 -8.69 -6.84
C VAL A 155 -7.06 -10.15 -6.40
N THR A 156 -6.38 -10.31 -5.27
CA THR A 156 -6.12 -11.63 -4.66
C THR A 156 -6.64 -11.67 -3.24
N THR A 157 -6.77 -12.86 -2.68
CA THR A 157 -7.11 -13.02 -1.25
C THR A 157 -6.25 -14.09 -0.58
N VAL A 158 -6.13 -13.94 0.74
CA VAL A 158 -5.41 -14.86 1.60
C VAL A 158 -6.03 -14.91 3.00
N GLU A 159 -5.86 -16.03 3.68
CA GLU A 159 -6.22 -16.19 5.09
C GLU A 159 -5.27 -15.43 6.01
N GLY A 160 -5.78 -14.85 7.11
CA GLY A 160 -4.99 -14.06 8.06
C GLY A 160 -3.77 -14.80 8.60
N ASN A 161 -3.90 -16.09 8.93
CA ASN A 161 -2.78 -16.92 9.40
C ASN A 161 -1.68 -17.09 8.33
N THR A 162 -2.06 -17.23 7.07
CA THR A 162 -1.09 -17.33 5.98
C THR A 162 -0.36 -16.01 5.78
N PHE A 163 -1.09 -14.90 5.84
CA PHE A 163 -0.51 -13.56 5.75
C PHE A 163 0.52 -13.31 6.86
N LEU A 164 0.16 -13.59 8.12
CA LEU A 164 1.05 -13.42 9.27
C LEU A 164 2.36 -14.22 9.15
N ASN A 165 2.29 -15.42 8.58
CA ASN A 165 3.44 -16.34 8.48
C ASN A 165 4.23 -16.20 7.18
N ASN A 166 3.85 -15.30 6.27
CA ASN A 166 4.55 -15.10 5.00
C ASN A 166 4.92 -13.64 4.76
N PRO A 167 6.13 -13.21 5.15
CA PRO A 167 6.58 -11.82 4.97
C PRO A 167 6.59 -11.32 3.52
N ILE A 168 6.63 -12.21 2.52
CA ILE A 168 6.59 -11.80 1.10
C ILE A 168 5.27 -11.09 0.79
N LEU A 169 4.17 -11.48 1.45
CA LEU A 169 2.85 -10.88 1.25
C LEU A 169 2.71 -9.47 1.86
N HIS A 170 3.67 -9.04 2.67
CA HIS A 170 3.73 -7.70 3.25
C HIS A 170 4.40 -6.68 2.30
N HIS A 171 5.02 -7.14 1.21
CA HIS A 171 5.74 -6.27 0.29
C HIS A 171 4.80 -5.58 -0.70
N GLU A 172 5.16 -4.35 -1.04
CA GLU A 172 4.46 -3.57 -2.05
C GLU A 172 4.55 -4.20 -3.45
N VAL A 173 3.40 -4.26 -4.13
CA VAL A 173 3.30 -4.53 -5.56
C VAL A 173 2.84 -3.23 -6.24
N PHE A 174 3.80 -2.41 -6.67
CA PHE A 174 3.54 -1.07 -7.19
C PHE A 174 2.85 -1.11 -8.56
N GLY A 175 1.53 -0.94 -8.55
CA GLY A 175 0.66 -1.06 -9.71
C GLY A 175 -0.78 -1.43 -9.31
N PRO A 176 -1.67 -1.77 -10.26
CA PRO A 176 -3.08 -2.06 -10.00
C PRO A 176 -3.27 -3.46 -9.40
N PHE A 177 -2.74 -3.65 -8.20
CA PHE A 177 -2.81 -4.89 -7.41
C PHE A 177 -3.34 -4.60 -6.02
N SER A 178 -4.17 -5.50 -5.49
CA SER A 178 -4.57 -5.47 -4.09
C SER A 178 -4.72 -6.88 -3.54
N LEU A 179 -4.30 -7.08 -2.29
CA LEU A 179 -4.44 -8.30 -1.52
C LEU A 179 -5.51 -8.11 -0.45
N VAL A 180 -6.55 -8.93 -0.46
CA VAL A 180 -7.57 -8.97 0.59
C VAL A 180 -7.21 -10.03 1.62
N VAL A 181 -6.95 -9.61 2.85
CA VAL A 181 -6.67 -10.50 3.98
C VAL A 181 -7.95 -10.75 4.77
N GLN A 182 -8.31 -12.01 4.93
CA GLN A 182 -9.51 -12.44 5.65
C GLN A 182 -9.14 -12.91 7.06
N CYS A 183 -9.49 -12.11 8.06
CA CYS A 183 -9.24 -12.40 9.48
C CYS A 183 -10.37 -13.25 10.07
N GLU A 184 -10.04 -14.16 10.98
CA GLU A 184 -11.02 -14.96 11.71
C GLU A 184 -11.81 -14.12 12.73
N ASN A 185 -11.13 -13.17 13.38
CA ASN A 185 -11.68 -12.37 14.47
C ASN A 185 -10.91 -11.05 14.64
N LYS A 186 -11.33 -10.25 15.62
CA LYS A 186 -10.73 -8.96 15.95
C LYS A 186 -9.29 -9.09 16.44
N GLU A 187 -9.00 -10.11 17.21
CA GLU A 187 -7.67 -10.36 17.78
C GLU A 187 -6.65 -10.63 16.68
N GLN A 188 -7.00 -11.41 15.69
CA GLN A 188 -6.14 -11.66 14.53
C GLN A 188 -5.97 -10.40 13.67
N LEU A 189 -7.03 -9.62 13.49
CA LEU A 189 -6.94 -8.33 12.80
C LEU A 189 -5.95 -7.40 13.50
N GLU A 190 -6.02 -7.30 14.82
CA GLU A 190 -5.10 -6.50 15.64
C GLU A 190 -3.67 -7.02 15.52
N GLU A 191 -3.46 -8.32 15.61
CA GLU A 191 -2.15 -8.96 15.45
C GLU A 191 -1.53 -8.65 14.07
N ILE A 192 -2.32 -8.72 13.01
CA ILE A 192 -1.85 -8.35 11.66
C ILE A 192 -1.36 -6.90 11.64
N ILE A 193 -2.14 -5.96 12.17
CA ILE A 193 -1.78 -4.53 12.18
C ILE A 193 -0.50 -4.29 13.00
N ILE A 194 -0.38 -4.91 14.16
CA ILE A 194 0.82 -4.80 15.02
C ILE A 194 2.07 -5.31 14.30
N ASN A 195 1.95 -6.32 13.45
CA ASN A 195 3.08 -6.90 12.72
C ASN A 195 3.35 -6.24 11.36
N LEU A 196 2.57 -5.25 10.92
CA LEU A 196 2.90 -4.47 9.73
C LEU A 196 4.16 -3.64 9.97
N GLU A 197 4.97 -3.48 8.94
CA GLU A 197 6.03 -2.46 8.90
C GLU A 197 5.42 -1.05 8.82
N GLY A 198 6.24 -0.01 8.87
CA GLY A 198 5.79 1.38 8.74
C GLY A 198 5.21 1.65 7.34
N GLN A 199 4.08 2.36 7.30
CA GLN A 199 3.30 2.68 6.11
C GLN A 199 3.08 4.20 5.99
N LEU A 200 2.84 4.69 4.76
CA LEU A 200 2.49 6.10 4.54
C LEU A 200 1.09 6.40 5.07
N THR A 201 0.12 5.58 4.71
CA THR A 201 -1.27 5.75 5.15
C THR A 201 -1.85 4.45 5.68
N GLY A 202 -2.84 4.60 6.55
CA GLY A 202 -3.76 3.52 6.91
C GLY A 202 -5.17 4.05 6.93
N THR A 203 -6.11 3.29 6.39
CA THR A 203 -7.50 3.69 6.30
C THR A 203 -8.36 2.80 7.20
N ILE A 204 -9.31 3.41 7.91
CA ILE A 204 -10.34 2.70 8.66
C ILE A 204 -11.70 3.07 8.08
N ILE A 205 -12.41 2.09 7.60
CA ILE A 205 -13.80 2.23 7.16
C ILE A 205 -14.69 1.67 8.25
N SER A 206 -15.52 2.53 8.82
CA SER A 206 -16.43 2.20 9.93
C SER A 206 -17.75 2.91 9.76
N ASP A 207 -18.81 2.34 10.33
CA ASP A 207 -20.09 3.00 10.47
C ASP A 207 -20.29 3.45 11.92
N ASP A 208 -20.90 4.63 12.08
CA ASP A 208 -21.34 5.21 13.37
C ASP A 208 -20.40 4.95 14.56
N ASP A 209 -20.96 4.39 15.64
CA ASP A 209 -20.22 4.14 16.89
C ASP A 209 -19.36 2.87 16.88
N GLU A 210 -19.32 2.11 15.78
CA GLU A 210 -18.56 0.85 15.70
C GLU A 210 -17.07 1.06 16.06
N ILE A 211 -16.50 2.19 15.64
CA ILE A 211 -15.10 2.55 15.90
C ILE A 211 -14.73 2.47 17.38
N ARG A 212 -15.70 2.72 18.28
CA ARG A 212 -15.46 2.67 19.73
C ARG A 212 -15.14 1.25 20.23
N THR A 213 -15.73 0.25 19.59
CA THR A 213 -15.46 -1.17 19.91
C THR A 213 -14.14 -1.66 19.33
N PHE A 214 -13.58 -0.92 18.37
CA PHE A 214 -12.32 -1.21 17.69
C PHE A 214 -11.20 -0.21 18.03
N THR A 215 -11.26 0.44 19.20
CA THR A 215 -10.25 1.42 19.64
C THR A 215 -8.85 0.82 19.67
N SER A 216 -8.68 -0.46 20.02
CA SER A 216 -7.37 -1.14 19.99
C SER A 216 -6.77 -1.20 18.58
N ILE A 217 -7.61 -1.40 17.56
CA ILE A 217 -7.22 -1.39 16.14
C ILE A 217 -6.71 0.00 15.73
N VAL A 218 -7.45 1.06 16.12
CA VAL A 218 -7.02 2.45 15.87
C VAL A 218 -5.67 2.73 16.51
N ASN A 219 -5.50 2.35 17.77
CA ASN A 219 -4.25 2.55 18.51
C ASN A 219 -3.08 1.75 17.90
N ALA A 220 -3.33 0.52 17.47
CA ALA A 220 -2.32 -0.28 16.79
C ALA A 220 -1.89 0.37 15.46
N LEU A 221 -2.86 0.84 14.67
CA LEU A 221 -2.60 1.47 13.39
C LEU A 221 -1.83 2.80 13.53
N GLN A 222 -2.11 3.61 14.55
CA GLN A 222 -1.40 4.87 14.83
C GLN A 222 0.11 4.70 14.93
N ASN A 223 0.57 3.54 15.38
CA ASN A 223 1.99 3.24 15.51
C ASN A 223 2.64 2.71 14.22
N ARG A 224 1.86 2.52 13.18
CA ARG A 224 2.30 1.90 11.91
C ARG A 224 2.21 2.83 10.70
N VAL A 225 1.48 3.94 10.80
CA VAL A 225 1.21 4.79 9.64
C VAL A 225 1.56 6.26 9.92
N GLY A 226 1.95 6.98 8.89
CA GLY A 226 2.15 8.43 8.98
C GLY A 226 0.85 9.22 9.04
N ARG A 227 -0.23 8.68 8.45
CA ARG A 227 -1.55 9.30 8.43
C ARG A 227 -2.66 8.25 8.49
N ILE A 228 -3.65 8.48 9.38
CA ILE A 228 -4.89 7.70 9.41
C ILE A 228 -5.97 8.44 8.63
N ILE A 229 -6.70 7.70 7.80
CA ILE A 229 -7.84 8.17 7.03
C ILE A 229 -9.09 7.46 7.56
N PHE A 230 -10.15 8.20 7.80
CA PHE A 230 -11.44 7.64 8.19
C PHE A 230 -12.45 7.80 7.05
N ASN A 231 -13.11 6.69 6.70
CA ASN A 231 -14.21 6.64 5.72
C ASN A 231 -13.89 7.27 4.35
N GLY A 232 -12.63 7.19 3.93
CA GLY A 232 -12.14 7.70 2.64
C GLY A 232 -11.31 6.67 1.90
N VAL A 233 -10.71 7.08 0.78
CA VAL A 233 -9.73 6.28 0.05
C VAL A 233 -8.34 6.88 0.19
N PRO A 234 -7.27 6.05 0.29
CA PRO A 234 -5.93 6.57 0.49
C PRO A 234 -5.39 7.34 -0.73
N THR A 235 -5.92 7.10 -1.92
CA THR A 235 -5.59 7.82 -3.16
C THR A 235 -6.28 9.19 -3.29
N GLY A 236 -7.25 9.51 -2.43
CA GLY A 236 -8.00 10.77 -2.42
C GLY A 236 -7.32 11.89 -1.62
N VAL A 237 -6.00 11.92 -1.55
CA VAL A 237 -5.27 12.95 -0.82
C VAL A 237 -5.09 14.22 -1.62
N GLU A 238 -5.28 15.37 -0.96
CA GLU A 238 -4.97 16.69 -1.49
C GLU A 238 -3.58 17.13 -1.00
N VAL A 239 -2.74 17.57 -1.94
CA VAL A 239 -1.43 18.13 -1.62
C VAL A 239 -1.61 19.59 -1.20
N CYS A 240 -1.28 19.89 0.04
CA CYS A 240 -1.37 21.25 0.59
C CYS A 240 -0.19 21.51 1.53
N PRO A 241 0.10 22.80 1.86
CA PRO A 241 1.25 23.17 2.69
C PRO A 241 1.27 22.55 4.10
N SER A 242 0.11 22.17 4.63
CA SER A 242 -0.02 21.51 5.94
C SER A 242 0.04 19.97 5.87
N MET A 243 0.17 19.41 4.67
CA MET A 243 0.21 17.97 4.49
C MET A 243 1.52 17.39 5.02
N ASN A 244 1.43 16.38 5.86
CA ASN A 244 2.55 15.50 6.18
C ASN A 244 2.41 14.21 5.38
N HIS A 245 3.34 13.96 4.45
CA HIS A 245 3.37 12.75 3.63
C HIS A 245 4.67 12.00 3.91
N GLY A 246 4.59 11.05 4.78
CA GLY A 246 5.68 10.21 5.27
C GLY A 246 5.11 9.16 6.21
N GLY A 247 5.96 8.47 6.93
CA GLY A 247 5.53 7.47 7.90
C GLY A 247 6.71 6.83 8.62
N PRO A 248 6.46 5.89 9.52
CA PRO A 248 7.53 5.12 10.16
C PRO A 248 8.33 4.31 9.13
N TYR A 249 9.57 4.01 9.44
CA TYR A 249 10.40 3.13 8.60
C TYR A 249 9.70 1.76 8.36
N PRO A 250 9.67 1.20 7.15
CA PRO A 250 10.44 1.58 5.96
C PRO A 250 9.72 2.51 4.98
N SER A 251 8.53 3.03 5.29
CA SER A 251 7.85 3.94 4.37
C SER A 251 8.59 5.26 4.18
N SER A 252 9.34 5.71 5.17
CA SER A 252 10.31 6.80 5.03
C SER A 252 11.56 6.56 5.87
N THR A 253 12.65 7.26 5.54
CA THR A 253 13.90 7.22 6.34
C THR A 253 13.79 8.03 7.62
N ASP A 254 12.92 9.03 7.66
CA ASP A 254 12.70 9.87 8.84
C ASP A 254 11.26 10.37 8.90
N SER A 255 10.50 9.88 9.88
CA SER A 255 9.08 10.23 10.06
C SER A 255 8.82 11.68 10.51
N ARG A 256 9.86 12.45 10.85
CA ARG A 256 9.75 13.85 11.24
C ARG A 256 9.61 14.79 10.05
N PHE A 257 9.91 14.34 8.85
CA PHE A 257 9.88 15.13 7.63
C PHE A 257 8.86 14.58 6.64
N THR A 258 8.32 15.49 5.83
CA THR A 258 7.46 15.12 4.69
C THR A 258 8.27 15.12 3.41
N ALA A 259 7.97 14.19 2.50
CA ALA A 259 8.57 14.16 1.17
C ALA A 259 7.88 15.16 0.20
N VAL A 260 6.71 15.66 0.59
CA VAL A 260 5.86 16.53 -0.24
C VAL A 260 5.66 17.87 0.47
N GLY A 261 5.68 18.97 -0.27
CA GLY A 261 5.33 20.29 0.26
C GLY A 261 6.51 21.09 0.82
N ILE A 262 7.68 20.84 0.32
CA ILE A 262 8.85 21.71 0.57
C ILE A 262 8.84 22.88 -0.42
#